data_c8f73c257bfcfa8d801740e2a58e8490
#
_entry.id   c8f73c257bfcfa8d801740e2a58e8490
#
_cell.length_a   1.000
_cell.length_b   1.000
_cell.length_c   1.000
_cell.angle_alpha   90.00
_cell.angle_beta   90.00
_cell.angle_gamma   90.00
#
_symmetry.space_group_name_H-M   'P 1'
#
loop_
_entity.id
_entity.type
_entity.pdbx_description
1 polymer ?
#
loop_
_entity_poly.entity_id
_entity_poly.type
_entity_poly.pdbx_seq_one_letter_code
_entity_poly.pdbx_strand_id
1 'polypeptide(L)'
;EVNIKLTYPIDSFLADKLFQLRSAQINPVEREFLQASFEGKTVLIFGGTYGIGASIGSQAEILGANVEVFSRSSTGTDVQKIESVRKALSQTQEKTGRIDFVINTAGLLKISRLNELTDNDVQDLIGANYLGAVNVARASYEYLQDTKGKLLLFASSSYTRGRANYSLYSSSKAAVVNLVQALSDEWVEMGLSINCINPERTNT
;
A
#
# COMPACT_ATOMS: atom_id res chain seq x y z
N GLU A 1 9.81 16.04 -28.44
CA GLU A 1 9.83 16.58 -27.06
C GLU A 1 8.59 17.46 -26.86
N VAL A 2 7.77 17.14 -25.86
CA VAL A 2 6.64 17.98 -25.48
C VAL A 2 7.16 18.92 -24.39
N ASN A 3 7.40 20.18 -24.75
CA ASN A 3 7.80 21.20 -23.80
C ASN A 3 6.56 22.02 -23.45
N ILE A 4 6.13 22.01 -22.20
CA ILE A 4 5.01 22.82 -21.71
C ILE A 4 5.58 24.01 -20.94
N LYS A 5 5.24 25.20 -21.40
CA LYS A 5 5.50 26.42 -20.65
C LYS A 5 4.40 26.57 -19.59
N LEU A 6 4.79 26.58 -18.33
CA LEU A 6 3.88 26.82 -17.22
C LEU A 6 3.61 28.34 -17.09
N THR A 7 2.48 28.79 -17.54
CA THR A 7 2.11 30.22 -17.55
C THR A 7 0.87 30.48 -16.69
N TYR A 8 -0.06 29.53 -16.68
CA TYR A 8 -1.31 29.60 -15.93
C TYR A 8 -1.45 28.42 -14.97
N PRO A 9 -2.25 28.51 -13.90
CA PRO A 9 -2.48 27.41 -12.97
C PRO A 9 -2.95 26.10 -13.64
N ILE A 10 -3.68 26.19 -14.74
CA ILE A 10 -4.13 25.03 -15.53
C ILE A 10 -2.98 24.27 -16.19
N ASP A 11 -1.90 24.96 -16.53
CA ASP A 11 -0.74 24.35 -17.19
C ASP A 11 -0.03 23.37 -16.25
N SER A 12 -0.03 23.64 -14.94
CA SER A 12 0.49 22.71 -13.93
C SER A 12 -0.28 21.40 -13.91
N PHE A 13 -1.61 21.47 -14.00
CA PHE A 13 -2.45 20.27 -14.09
C PHE A 13 -2.22 19.49 -15.40
N LEU A 14 -2.08 20.19 -16.52
CA LEU A 14 -1.77 19.56 -17.81
C LEU A 14 -0.39 18.92 -17.82
N ALA A 15 0.61 19.58 -17.23
CA ALA A 15 1.96 19.02 -17.09
C ALA A 15 1.94 17.74 -16.26
N ASP A 16 1.26 17.72 -15.10
CA ASP A 16 1.12 16.54 -14.27
C ASP A 16 0.47 15.38 -15.04
N LYS A 17 -0.60 15.64 -15.80
CA LYS A 17 -1.24 14.61 -16.64
C LYS A 17 -0.33 14.07 -17.74
N LEU A 18 0.48 14.91 -18.35
CA LEU A 18 1.46 14.47 -19.35
C LEU A 18 2.60 13.65 -18.75
N PHE A 19 3.05 14.02 -17.54
CA PHE A 19 4.00 13.20 -16.78
C PHE A 19 3.41 11.83 -16.45
N GLN A 20 2.16 11.77 -16.01
CA GLN A 20 1.45 10.52 -15.75
C GLN A 20 1.33 9.64 -17.01
N LEU A 21 1.05 10.23 -18.16
CA LEU A 21 0.99 9.51 -19.45
C LEU A 21 2.37 9.01 -19.90
N ARG A 22 3.45 9.75 -19.64
CA ARG A 22 4.82 9.31 -19.94
C ARG A 22 5.27 8.20 -19.01
N SER A 23 4.93 8.25 -17.73
CA SER A 23 5.25 7.17 -16.80
C SER A 23 4.51 5.86 -17.14
N ALA A 24 3.37 5.94 -17.82
CA ALA A 24 2.68 4.75 -18.36
C ALA A 24 3.43 4.07 -19.53
N GLN A 25 4.43 4.74 -20.13
CA GLN A 25 5.29 4.21 -21.18
C GLN A 25 6.61 3.64 -20.66
N ILE A 26 6.71 3.36 -19.35
CA ILE A 26 7.87 2.68 -18.79
C ILE A 26 8.00 1.31 -19.48
N ASN A 27 9.17 1.06 -20.06
CA ASN A 27 9.50 -0.24 -20.60
C ASN A 27 9.25 -1.31 -19.54
N PRO A 28 8.62 -2.43 -19.89
CA PRO A 28 8.42 -3.51 -18.93
C PRO A 28 9.79 -3.88 -18.34
N VAL A 29 9.85 -3.93 -17.01
CA VAL A 29 11.05 -4.36 -16.32
C VAL A 29 11.36 -5.79 -16.76
N GLU A 30 12.60 -6.04 -17.17
CA GLU A 30 13.01 -7.36 -17.62
C GLU A 30 12.73 -8.40 -16.54
N ARG A 31 12.18 -9.55 -16.97
CA ARG A 31 11.79 -10.62 -16.04
C ARG A 31 12.96 -11.10 -15.18
N GLU A 32 14.15 -11.17 -15.75
CA GLU A 32 15.38 -11.56 -15.07
C GLU A 32 15.73 -10.60 -13.92
N PHE A 33 15.56 -9.30 -14.12
CA PHE A 33 15.77 -8.30 -13.08
C PHE A 33 14.73 -8.45 -11.95
N LEU A 34 13.46 -8.67 -12.31
CA LEU A 34 12.40 -8.92 -11.31
C LEU A 34 12.71 -10.20 -10.52
N GLN A 35 13.07 -11.28 -11.19
CA GLN A 35 13.42 -12.53 -10.52
C GLN A 35 14.58 -12.34 -9.55
N ALA A 36 15.68 -11.73 -9.97
CA ALA A 36 16.83 -11.44 -9.11
C ALA A 36 16.47 -10.55 -7.90
N SER A 37 15.43 -9.71 -8.03
CA SER A 37 14.97 -8.83 -6.96
C SER A 37 14.11 -9.55 -5.91
N PHE A 38 13.49 -10.68 -6.26
CA PHE A 38 12.55 -11.40 -5.41
C PHE A 38 13.03 -12.77 -4.96
N GLU A 39 13.96 -13.39 -5.68
CA GLU A 39 14.47 -14.73 -5.36
C GLU A 39 15.06 -14.79 -3.95
N GLY A 40 14.56 -15.70 -3.13
CA GLY A 40 14.97 -15.87 -1.73
C GLY A 40 14.57 -14.76 -0.77
N LYS A 41 13.80 -13.76 -1.24
CA LYS A 41 13.26 -12.69 -0.41
C LYS A 41 11.97 -13.11 0.27
N THR A 42 11.63 -12.46 1.38
CA THR A 42 10.36 -12.67 2.08
C THR A 42 9.42 -11.49 1.86
N VAL A 43 8.24 -11.79 1.36
CA VAL A 43 7.14 -10.86 1.11
C VAL A 43 6.00 -11.17 2.07
N LEU A 44 5.70 -10.25 2.96
CA LEU A 44 4.55 -10.35 3.86
C LEU A 44 3.42 -9.45 3.37
N ILE A 45 2.21 -10.01 3.23
CA ILE A 45 1.05 -9.30 2.68
C ILE A 45 -0.11 -9.31 3.69
N PHE A 46 -0.52 -8.13 4.12
CA PHE A 46 -1.78 -7.94 4.83
C PHE A 46 -2.91 -7.69 3.82
N GLY A 47 -4.01 -8.46 3.91
CA GLY A 47 -5.15 -8.38 3.00
C GLY A 47 -4.98 -9.21 1.71
N GLY A 48 -4.06 -10.17 1.68
CA GLY A 48 -3.68 -10.92 0.49
C GLY A 48 -4.54 -12.14 0.14
N THR A 49 -5.72 -12.31 0.73
CA THR A 49 -6.56 -13.51 0.49
C THR A 49 -7.24 -13.49 -0.88
N TYR A 50 -7.55 -12.33 -1.40
CA TYR A 50 -8.19 -12.13 -2.71
C TYR A 50 -7.78 -10.80 -3.34
N GLY A 51 -8.22 -10.56 -4.57
CA GLY A 51 -8.00 -9.31 -5.29
C GLY A 51 -6.52 -8.98 -5.52
N ILE A 52 -6.15 -7.72 -5.37
CA ILE A 52 -4.81 -7.21 -5.64
C ILE A 52 -3.76 -7.91 -4.79
N GLY A 53 -4.03 -8.11 -3.49
CA GLY A 53 -3.06 -8.74 -2.59
C GLY A 53 -2.75 -10.18 -2.96
N ALA A 54 -3.76 -10.98 -3.33
CA ALA A 54 -3.57 -12.35 -3.80
C ALA A 54 -2.77 -12.40 -5.11
N SER A 55 -3.06 -11.50 -6.04
CA SER A 55 -2.33 -11.39 -7.30
C SER A 55 -0.86 -11.05 -7.08
N ILE A 56 -0.56 -10.12 -6.16
CA ILE A 56 0.82 -9.76 -5.79
C ILE A 56 1.53 -10.98 -5.19
N GLY A 57 0.87 -11.70 -4.27
CA GLY A 57 1.43 -12.90 -3.65
C GLY A 57 1.81 -13.96 -4.69
N SER A 58 0.88 -14.32 -5.58
CA SER A 58 1.15 -15.27 -6.66
C SER A 58 2.28 -14.84 -7.58
N GLN A 59 2.38 -13.56 -7.94
CA GLN A 59 3.47 -13.07 -8.77
C GLN A 59 4.82 -13.12 -8.03
N ALA A 60 4.85 -12.77 -6.75
CA ALA A 60 6.05 -12.84 -5.93
C ALA A 60 6.56 -14.29 -5.79
N GLU A 61 5.66 -15.26 -5.59
CA GLU A 61 6.00 -16.69 -5.58
C GLU A 61 6.60 -17.16 -6.90
N ILE A 62 6.01 -16.77 -8.05
CA ILE A 62 6.53 -17.08 -9.39
C ILE A 62 7.95 -16.51 -9.58
N LEU A 63 8.26 -15.39 -8.92
CA LEU A 63 9.59 -14.77 -8.95
C LEU A 63 10.57 -15.32 -7.89
N GLY A 64 10.18 -16.38 -7.16
CA GLY A 64 11.05 -17.06 -6.21
C GLY A 64 11.05 -16.49 -4.79
N ALA A 65 10.08 -15.65 -4.44
CA ALA A 65 9.95 -15.14 -3.08
C ALA A 65 9.26 -16.14 -2.13
N ASN A 66 9.59 -16.05 -0.85
CA ASN A 66 8.79 -16.65 0.23
C ASN A 66 7.63 -15.70 0.54
N VAL A 67 6.40 -16.15 0.39
CA VAL A 67 5.20 -15.30 0.57
C VAL A 67 4.42 -15.73 1.80
N GLU A 68 4.15 -14.77 2.69
CA GLU A 68 3.30 -14.95 3.87
C GLU A 68 2.09 -14.01 3.78
N VAL A 69 0.90 -14.58 3.90
CA VAL A 69 -0.36 -13.84 3.71
C VAL A 69 -1.19 -13.85 4.98
N PHE A 70 -1.61 -12.68 5.41
CA PHE A 70 -2.43 -12.48 6.60
C PHE A 70 -3.69 -11.67 6.29
N SER A 71 -4.84 -12.13 6.78
CA SER A 71 -6.10 -11.43 6.66
C SER A 71 -7.07 -11.77 7.77
N ARG A 72 -8.13 -11.00 7.93
CA ARG A 72 -9.19 -11.32 8.89
C ARG A 72 -9.89 -12.63 8.57
N SER A 73 -10.10 -12.93 7.30
CA SER A 73 -10.84 -14.12 6.84
C SER A 73 -10.03 -15.40 6.90
N SER A 74 -8.73 -15.37 6.65
CA SER A 74 -7.90 -16.58 6.57
C SER A 74 -7.12 -16.88 7.85
N THR A 75 -6.57 -15.86 8.51
CA THR A 75 -5.69 -16.01 9.67
C THR A 75 -6.20 -15.32 10.93
N GLY A 76 -7.36 -14.63 10.86
CA GLY A 76 -7.88 -13.82 11.95
C GLY A 76 -7.08 -12.54 12.21
N THR A 77 -6.15 -12.17 11.31
CA THR A 77 -5.28 -11.00 11.49
C THR A 77 -6.02 -9.72 11.13
N ASP A 78 -6.17 -8.83 12.11
CA ASP A 78 -6.82 -7.55 11.96
C ASP A 78 -5.80 -6.41 12.05
N VAL A 79 -5.58 -5.70 10.95
CA VAL A 79 -4.64 -4.56 10.88
C VAL A 79 -5.02 -3.39 11.78
N GLN A 80 -6.29 -3.29 12.19
CA GLN A 80 -6.73 -2.28 13.15
C GLN A 80 -6.11 -2.48 14.54
N LYS A 81 -5.67 -3.71 14.84
CA LYS A 81 -5.08 -4.11 16.12
C LYS A 81 -3.58 -4.28 15.97
N ILE A 82 -2.80 -3.38 16.55
CA ILE A 82 -1.33 -3.42 16.42
C ILE A 82 -0.72 -4.74 16.88
N GLU A 83 -1.26 -5.36 17.93
CA GLU A 83 -0.76 -6.65 18.41
C GLU A 83 -1.01 -7.78 17.42
N SER A 84 -2.09 -7.71 16.64
CA SER A 84 -2.37 -8.66 15.55
C SER A 84 -1.35 -8.52 14.42
N VAL A 85 -0.95 -7.29 14.10
CA VAL A 85 0.11 -6.99 13.12
C VAL A 85 1.47 -7.48 13.61
N ARG A 86 1.83 -7.17 14.86
CA ARG A 86 3.08 -7.63 15.48
C ARG A 86 3.20 -9.14 15.49
N LYS A 87 2.11 -9.84 15.84
CA LYS A 87 2.08 -11.30 15.81
C LYS A 87 2.35 -11.86 14.42
N ALA A 88 1.74 -11.29 13.39
CA ALA A 88 1.97 -11.73 12.00
C ALA A 88 3.43 -11.52 11.56
N LEU A 89 4.03 -10.39 11.92
CA LEU A 89 5.44 -10.09 11.63
C LEU A 89 6.38 -11.07 12.37
N SER A 90 6.17 -11.31 13.66
CA SER A 90 6.96 -12.27 14.45
C SER A 90 6.87 -13.68 13.87
N GLN A 91 5.67 -14.15 13.55
CA GLN A 91 5.46 -15.46 12.91
C GLN A 91 6.20 -15.58 11.57
N THR A 92 6.17 -14.51 10.76
CA THR A 92 6.90 -14.49 9.48
C THR A 92 8.40 -14.53 9.72
N GLN A 93 8.91 -13.72 10.65
CA GLN A 93 10.34 -13.68 11.00
C GLN A 93 10.83 -15.03 11.54
N GLU A 94 10.06 -15.68 12.42
CA GLU A 94 10.37 -17.01 12.96
C GLU A 94 10.43 -18.08 11.87
N LYS A 95 9.53 -18.00 10.88
CA LYS A 95 9.44 -18.98 9.80
C LYS A 95 10.49 -18.79 8.73
N THR A 96 10.81 -17.56 8.35
CA THR A 96 11.64 -17.26 7.17
C THR A 96 13.01 -16.67 7.50
N GLY A 97 13.20 -16.22 8.74
CA GLY A 97 14.44 -15.59 9.21
C GLY A 97 14.62 -14.13 8.75
N ARG A 98 13.75 -13.62 7.89
CA ARG A 98 13.86 -12.26 7.33
C ARG A 98 12.52 -11.74 6.80
N ILE A 99 12.38 -10.42 6.70
CA ILE A 99 11.27 -9.74 6.02
C ILE A 99 11.84 -8.65 5.13
N ASP A 100 11.70 -8.77 3.82
CA ASP A 100 12.23 -7.81 2.85
C ASP A 100 11.16 -6.85 2.33
N PHE A 101 9.94 -7.34 2.20
CA PHE A 101 8.81 -6.54 1.70
C PHE A 101 7.61 -6.73 2.61
N VAL A 102 7.02 -5.63 3.02
CA VAL A 102 5.71 -5.61 3.69
C VAL A 102 4.72 -4.87 2.80
N ILE A 103 3.60 -5.50 2.51
CA ILE A 103 2.58 -4.96 1.62
C ILE A 103 1.25 -4.95 2.36
N ASN A 104 0.59 -3.79 2.44
CA ASN A 104 -0.72 -3.67 3.07
C ASN A 104 -1.79 -3.32 2.03
N THR A 105 -2.50 -4.34 1.56
CA THR A 105 -3.67 -4.19 0.70
C THR A 105 -4.98 -4.23 1.48
N ALA A 106 -4.94 -4.44 2.80
CA ALA A 106 -6.12 -4.45 3.63
C ALA A 106 -6.82 -3.09 3.59
N GLY A 107 -8.11 -3.11 3.37
CA GLY A 107 -8.94 -1.92 3.31
C GLY A 107 -10.41 -2.26 3.24
N LEU A 108 -11.24 -1.27 3.53
CA LEU A 108 -12.69 -1.37 3.51
C LEU A 108 -13.27 -0.25 2.66
N LEU A 109 -14.20 -0.59 1.78
CA LEU A 109 -14.99 0.37 1.01
C LEU A 109 -16.45 0.26 1.42
N LYS A 110 -17.02 1.39 1.85
CA LYS A 110 -18.47 1.55 2.00
C LYS A 110 -18.89 2.83 1.28
N ILE A 111 -19.85 2.68 0.37
CA ILE A 111 -20.40 3.79 -0.43
C ILE A 111 -21.70 4.22 0.26
N SER A 112 -21.71 5.39 0.88
CA SER A 112 -22.86 5.94 1.59
C SER A 112 -22.68 7.44 1.81
N ARG A 113 -23.75 8.18 2.02
CA ARG A 113 -23.69 9.55 2.52
C ARG A 113 -23.13 9.57 3.93
N LEU A 114 -22.39 10.61 4.28
CA LEU A 114 -21.73 10.70 5.59
C LEU A 114 -22.73 10.61 6.76
N ASN A 115 -23.88 11.24 6.62
CA ASN A 115 -24.94 11.25 7.62
C ASN A 115 -25.75 9.94 7.72
N GLU A 116 -25.51 8.98 6.83
CA GLU A 116 -26.13 7.65 6.84
C GLU A 116 -25.19 6.58 7.40
N LEU A 117 -23.91 6.90 7.59
CA LEU A 117 -22.97 5.98 8.21
C LEU A 117 -23.24 5.88 9.71
N THR A 118 -23.21 4.64 10.22
CA THR A 118 -23.22 4.41 11.66
C THR A 118 -21.86 4.70 12.28
N ASP A 119 -21.81 4.88 13.61
CA ASP A 119 -20.53 5.05 14.33
C ASP A 119 -19.58 3.86 14.10
N ASN A 120 -20.11 2.64 14.02
CA ASN A 120 -19.32 1.45 13.70
C ASN A 120 -18.75 1.51 12.28
N ASP A 121 -19.53 1.97 11.29
CA ASP A 121 -19.02 2.14 9.93
C ASP A 121 -17.88 3.14 9.87
N VAL A 122 -17.98 4.23 10.61
CA VAL A 122 -16.94 5.27 10.70
C VAL A 122 -15.67 4.68 11.32
N GLN A 123 -15.80 3.98 12.45
CA GLN A 123 -14.68 3.35 13.13
C GLN A 123 -14.00 2.29 12.25
N ASP A 124 -14.78 1.43 11.61
CA ASP A 124 -14.27 0.37 10.73
C ASP A 124 -13.56 0.93 9.50
N LEU A 125 -14.12 1.96 8.86
CA LEU A 125 -13.51 2.58 7.69
C LEU A 125 -12.18 3.26 8.04
N ILE A 126 -12.15 4.09 9.07
CA ILE A 126 -10.91 4.74 9.53
C ILE A 126 -9.95 3.71 10.08
N GLY A 127 -10.45 2.75 10.86
CA GLY A 127 -9.66 1.68 11.45
C GLY A 127 -8.94 0.84 10.40
N ALA A 128 -9.66 0.32 9.42
CA ALA A 128 -9.05 -0.52 8.38
C ALA A 128 -8.16 0.27 7.41
N ASN A 129 -8.64 1.43 6.93
CA ASN A 129 -7.95 2.15 5.85
C ASN A 129 -6.79 3.01 6.31
N TYR A 130 -6.87 3.64 7.48
CA TYR A 130 -5.82 4.55 7.96
C TYR A 130 -5.08 4.01 9.17
N LEU A 131 -5.77 3.69 10.28
CA LEU A 131 -5.09 3.15 11.47
C LEU A 131 -4.37 1.84 11.14
N GLY A 132 -4.94 0.99 10.29
CA GLY A 132 -4.29 -0.23 9.81
C GLY A 132 -2.99 0.06 9.05
N ALA A 133 -2.97 1.08 8.19
CA ALA A 133 -1.75 1.50 7.51
C ALA A 133 -0.68 2.01 8.49
N VAL A 134 -1.09 2.81 9.49
CA VAL A 134 -0.21 3.29 10.57
C VAL A 134 0.34 2.13 11.39
N ASN A 135 -0.50 1.18 11.79
CA ASN A 135 -0.07 0.02 12.57
C ASN A 135 0.93 -0.85 11.80
N VAL A 136 0.65 -1.11 10.52
CA VAL A 136 1.57 -1.88 9.67
C VAL A 136 2.90 -1.15 9.52
N ALA A 137 2.90 0.15 9.24
CA ALA A 137 4.14 0.93 9.13
C ALA A 137 4.95 0.89 10.44
N ARG A 138 4.31 1.19 11.57
CA ARG A 138 4.99 1.19 12.88
C ARG A 138 5.55 -0.16 13.27
N ALA A 139 4.79 -1.23 13.08
CA ALA A 139 5.20 -2.56 13.51
C ALA A 139 6.26 -3.19 12.59
N SER A 140 6.25 -2.87 11.30
CA SER A 140 7.22 -3.43 10.34
C SER A 140 8.58 -2.72 10.33
N TYR A 141 8.69 -1.54 10.93
CA TYR A 141 9.90 -0.70 10.88
C TYR A 141 11.18 -1.47 11.27
N GLU A 142 11.20 -2.10 12.43
CA GLU A 142 12.38 -2.81 12.94
C GLU A 142 12.79 -3.98 12.03
N TYR A 143 11.82 -4.78 11.56
CA TYR A 143 12.08 -5.90 10.65
C TYR A 143 12.63 -5.45 9.29
N LEU A 144 12.08 -4.36 8.75
CA LEU A 144 12.53 -3.80 7.47
C LEU A 144 13.90 -3.12 7.59
N GLN A 145 14.24 -2.57 8.75
CA GLN A 145 15.54 -1.95 8.99
C GLN A 145 16.67 -2.97 8.83
N ASP A 146 16.50 -4.18 9.33
CA ASP A 146 17.50 -5.26 9.24
C ASP A 146 17.82 -5.67 7.80
N THR A 147 16.83 -5.56 6.91
CA THR A 147 16.94 -5.98 5.51
C THR A 147 17.12 -4.83 4.52
N LYS A 148 17.06 -3.57 4.99
CA LYS A 148 16.87 -2.37 4.15
C LYS A 148 15.67 -2.54 3.23
N GLY A 149 14.59 -3.03 3.82
CA GLY A 149 13.41 -3.52 3.16
C GLY A 149 12.48 -2.41 2.67
N LYS A 150 11.33 -2.83 2.17
CA LYS A 150 10.36 -1.92 1.53
C LYS A 150 8.97 -2.12 2.09
N LEU A 151 8.30 -1.01 2.36
CA LEU A 151 6.87 -0.98 2.71
C LEU A 151 6.05 -0.43 1.55
N LEU A 152 4.99 -1.15 1.16
CA LEU A 152 4.05 -0.71 0.16
C LEU A 152 2.65 -0.60 0.76
N LEU A 153 2.08 0.60 0.73
CA LEU A 153 0.72 0.87 1.15
C LEU A 153 -0.19 1.12 -0.06
N PHE A 154 -1.48 0.96 0.15
CA PHE A 154 -2.49 1.16 -0.90
C PHE A 154 -3.41 2.31 -0.55
N ALA A 155 -3.34 3.38 -1.33
CA ALA A 155 -4.30 4.46 -1.33
C ALA A 155 -5.42 4.19 -2.35
N SER A 156 -5.83 5.15 -3.13
CA SER A 156 -6.85 5.04 -4.18
C SER A 156 -6.76 6.26 -5.08
N SER A 157 -7.11 6.16 -6.34
CA SER A 157 -7.26 7.31 -7.24
C SER A 157 -8.23 8.39 -6.72
N SER A 158 -9.11 8.03 -5.78
CA SER A 158 -10.03 8.98 -5.15
C SER A 158 -9.38 9.94 -4.15
N TYR A 159 -8.08 9.78 -3.84
CA TYR A 159 -7.38 10.66 -2.89
C TYR A 159 -7.22 12.09 -3.41
N THR A 160 -7.13 12.28 -4.72
CA THR A 160 -6.94 13.60 -5.33
C THR A 160 -8.21 14.44 -5.38
N ARG A 161 -9.37 13.79 -5.35
CA ARG A 161 -10.68 14.46 -5.42
C ARG A 161 -11.74 13.64 -4.69
N GLY A 162 -12.35 14.24 -3.69
CA GLY A 162 -13.51 13.67 -3.01
C GLY A 162 -14.67 13.46 -3.99
N ARG A 163 -15.42 12.38 -3.80
CA ARG A 163 -16.62 12.05 -4.58
C ARG A 163 -17.81 11.92 -3.63
N ALA A 164 -18.99 12.25 -4.11
CA ALA A 164 -20.23 12.03 -3.35
C ALA A 164 -20.33 10.56 -2.92
N ASN A 165 -20.75 10.33 -1.71
CA ASN A 165 -20.88 9.02 -1.06
C ASN A 165 -19.55 8.29 -0.74
N TYR A 166 -18.39 8.88 -1.05
CA TYR A 166 -17.06 8.32 -0.76
C TYR A 166 -16.30 9.17 0.26
N SER A 167 -16.95 10.12 0.94
CA SER A 167 -16.29 11.12 1.78
C SER A 167 -15.27 10.51 2.73
N LEU A 168 -15.68 9.53 3.52
CA LEU A 168 -14.81 8.92 4.53
C LEU A 168 -13.74 8.00 3.91
N TYR A 169 -14.09 7.25 2.87
CA TYR A 169 -13.14 6.43 2.14
C TYR A 169 -12.05 7.27 1.48
N SER A 170 -12.44 8.29 0.70
CA SER A 170 -11.48 9.14 -0.01
C SER A 170 -10.54 9.88 0.93
N SER A 171 -11.09 10.42 2.04
CA SER A 171 -10.28 11.13 3.04
C SER A 171 -9.30 10.21 3.77
N SER A 172 -9.71 8.98 4.11
CA SER A 172 -8.81 7.99 4.72
C SER A 172 -7.66 7.59 3.77
N LYS A 173 -7.95 7.47 2.48
CA LYS A 173 -6.94 7.15 1.46
C LYS A 173 -6.01 8.34 1.15
N ALA A 174 -6.51 9.58 1.24
CA ALA A 174 -5.67 10.79 1.18
C ALA A 174 -4.71 10.87 2.38
N ALA A 175 -5.18 10.50 3.58
CA ALA A 175 -4.34 10.43 4.77
C ALA A 175 -3.20 9.41 4.62
N VAL A 176 -3.41 8.27 3.96
CA VAL A 176 -2.35 7.29 3.65
C VAL A 176 -1.29 7.89 2.74
N VAL A 177 -1.67 8.66 1.72
CA VAL A 177 -0.69 9.32 0.83
C VAL A 177 0.19 10.29 1.61
N ASN A 178 -0.42 11.12 2.46
CA ASN A 178 0.33 12.07 3.29
C ASN A 178 1.25 11.36 4.30
N LEU A 179 0.77 10.29 4.93
CA LEU A 179 1.58 9.44 5.82
C LEU A 179 2.82 8.90 5.10
N VAL A 180 2.67 8.39 3.88
CA VAL A 180 3.79 7.86 3.08
C VAL A 180 4.80 8.94 2.75
N GLN A 181 4.35 10.15 2.41
CA GLN A 181 5.25 11.28 2.15
C GLN A 181 6.10 11.61 3.37
N ALA A 182 5.48 11.72 4.55
CA ALA A 182 6.21 12.00 5.80
C ALA A 182 7.20 10.88 6.15
N LEU A 183 6.73 9.63 6.13
CA LEU A 183 7.59 8.47 6.44
C LEU A 183 8.73 8.27 5.42
N SER A 184 8.54 8.68 4.17
CA SER A 184 9.59 8.64 3.15
C SER A 184 10.79 9.50 3.57
N ASP A 185 10.53 10.70 4.10
CA ASP A 185 11.57 11.59 4.59
C ASP A 185 12.20 11.08 5.90
N GLU A 186 11.37 10.55 6.81
CA GLU A 186 11.85 10.02 8.09
C GLU A 186 12.72 8.75 7.94
N TRP A 187 12.44 7.91 6.95
CA TRP A 187 13.05 6.59 6.82
C TRP A 187 14.23 6.52 5.85
N VAL A 188 14.45 7.56 5.03
CA VAL A 188 15.50 7.56 4.00
C VAL A 188 16.89 7.36 4.57
N GLU A 189 17.22 7.97 5.71
CA GLU A 189 18.52 7.85 6.35
C GLU A 189 18.82 6.43 6.84
N MET A 190 17.77 5.64 7.13
CA MET A 190 17.88 4.24 7.53
C MET A 190 17.98 3.29 6.34
N GLY A 191 17.93 3.81 5.12
CA GLY A 191 17.93 3.02 3.89
C GLY A 191 16.64 2.26 3.63
N LEU A 192 15.55 2.61 4.32
CA LEU A 192 14.23 2.07 4.12
C LEU A 192 13.50 2.77 2.97
N SER A 193 12.64 2.05 2.29
CA SER A 193 11.80 2.60 1.22
C SER A 193 10.33 2.39 1.54
N ILE A 194 9.56 3.46 1.52
CA ILE A 194 8.10 3.39 1.63
C ILE A 194 7.46 4.04 0.41
N ASN A 195 6.44 3.38 -0.13
CA ASN A 195 5.68 3.86 -1.28
C ASN A 195 4.19 3.60 -1.10
N CYS A 196 3.35 4.31 -1.86
CA CYS A 196 1.96 3.93 -2.02
C CYS A 196 1.56 3.83 -3.49
N ILE A 197 0.66 2.90 -3.76
CA ILE A 197 0.00 2.75 -5.05
C ILE A 197 -1.42 3.32 -4.94
N ASN A 198 -1.86 4.01 -5.99
CA ASN A 198 -3.19 4.58 -6.13
C ASN A 198 -3.96 3.84 -7.24
N PRO A 199 -4.51 2.65 -6.96
CA PRO A 199 -5.22 1.91 -7.98
C PRO A 199 -6.43 2.70 -8.50
N GLU A 200 -6.66 2.62 -9.79
CA GLU A 200 -7.94 2.94 -10.40
C GLU A 200 -8.96 1.83 -10.08
N ARG A 201 -10.15 1.93 -10.67
CA ARG A 201 -11.18 0.92 -10.49
C ARG A 201 -10.70 -0.42 -11.04
N THR A 202 -10.52 -1.39 -10.15
CA THR A 202 -10.11 -2.76 -10.50
C THR A 202 -11.26 -3.73 -10.28
N ASN A 203 -11.34 -4.77 -11.09
CA ASN A 203 -12.24 -5.91 -10.87
C ASN A 203 -11.57 -6.85 -9.87
N THR A 204 -12.00 -6.76 -8.62
CA THR A 204 -11.50 -7.59 -7.51
C THR A 204 -12.64 -8.32 -6.85
#